data_d7ed2b23f4d1200530f17a06959bd65b
#
_entry.id   d7ed2b23f4d1200530f17a06959bd65b
#
_cell.length_a   1.000
_cell.length_b   1.000
_cell.length_c   1.000
_cell.angle_alpha   90.00
_cell.angle_beta   90.00
_cell.angle_gamma   90.00
#
_symmetry.space_group_name_H-M   'P 1'
#
loop_
_entity.id
_entity.type
_entity.pdbx_description
1 polymer ?
#
loop_
_entity_poly.entity_id
_entity_poly.type
_entity_poly.pdbx_seq_one_letter_code
_entity_poly.pdbx_strand_id
1 'polypeptide(L)'
;MRLLDRYRLKNIIIVILLLANAFLLGVLSMRQTSENASHRQTSEQLVKLFAADGMSLKAEDIPSKTAPAGQSLARDMDREREVAAFFLGKNPVRADQGGDLYSYTGAAGGAAQFRAGGSFDIACALSGSDGAQLVRDFCREFSYSDPVFALDDNGSGTAAAVCRYGKLTVSNCTVTFTLDRGTLMAVSGTLLPEKGTDLSFDQEPLSAAAALTAFQKMRRERQAAVSSITEISSCYELQSAASSMSLVPAWCIVTDTGEYYVNCISGAVTSN
;
A
#
# COMPACT_ATOMS: atom_id res chain seq x y z
N MET A 1 -45.76 45.12 14.61
CA MET A 1 -44.41 45.61 14.27
C MET A 1 -43.27 44.61 14.48
N ARG A 2 -43.32 43.69 15.45
CA ARG A 2 -42.21 42.73 15.75
C ARG A 2 -42.03 41.55 14.78
N LEU A 3 -43.00 41.18 13.94
CA LEU A 3 -42.88 40.03 12.99
C LEU A 3 -42.13 40.41 11.70
N LEU A 4 -42.30 41.60 11.18
CA LEU A 4 -41.63 42.08 9.96
C LEU A 4 -40.10 42.29 10.18
N ASP A 5 -39.70 42.65 11.37
CA ASP A 5 -38.27 42.82 11.71
C ASP A 5 -37.52 41.47 11.80
N ARG A 6 -38.22 40.40 12.25
CA ARG A 6 -37.63 39.03 12.26
C ARG A 6 -37.42 38.46 10.86
N TYR A 7 -38.29 38.74 9.91
CA TYR A 7 -38.11 38.31 8.53
C TYR A 7 -36.96 39.06 7.84
N ARG A 8 -36.84 40.36 8.08
CA ARG A 8 -35.72 41.17 7.56
C ARG A 8 -34.38 40.71 8.14
N LEU A 9 -34.37 40.43 9.45
CA LEU A 9 -33.15 39.91 10.10
C LEU A 9 -32.76 38.55 9.55
N LYS A 10 -33.70 37.62 9.35
CA LYS A 10 -33.41 36.30 8.72
C LYS A 10 -32.87 36.44 7.30
N ASN A 11 -33.45 37.32 6.49
CA ASN A 11 -32.97 37.53 5.13
C ASN A 11 -31.57 38.15 5.10
N ILE A 12 -31.25 39.07 6.00
CA ILE A 12 -29.90 39.64 6.13
C ILE A 12 -28.90 38.56 6.52
N ILE A 13 -29.22 37.69 7.48
CA ILE A 13 -28.34 36.58 7.90
C ILE A 13 -28.11 35.60 6.73
N ILE A 14 -29.17 35.27 5.97
CA ILE A 14 -29.04 34.39 4.78
C ILE A 14 -28.12 35.01 3.73
N VAL A 15 -28.29 36.31 3.45
CA VAL A 15 -27.42 37.01 2.48
C VAL A 15 -25.97 37.05 2.96
N ILE A 16 -25.72 37.30 4.23
CA ILE A 16 -24.36 37.29 4.80
C ILE A 16 -23.75 35.89 4.69
N LEU A 17 -24.50 34.82 5.00
CA LEU A 17 -24.05 33.44 4.87
C LEU A 17 -23.75 33.05 3.40
N LEU A 18 -24.58 33.49 2.45
CA LEU A 18 -24.35 33.27 1.03
C LEU A 18 -23.09 33.99 0.56
N LEU A 19 -22.88 35.24 0.97
CA LEU A 19 -21.67 36.00 0.63
C LEU A 19 -20.41 35.38 1.25
N ALA A 20 -20.47 34.94 2.52
CA ALA A 20 -19.38 34.26 3.16
C ALA A 20 -19.03 32.92 2.45
N ASN A 21 -20.04 32.12 2.09
CA ASN A 21 -19.81 30.88 1.34
C ASN A 21 -19.23 31.16 -0.07
N ALA A 22 -19.75 32.16 -0.77
CA ALA A 22 -19.21 32.55 -2.08
C ALA A 22 -17.77 33.04 -2.00
N PHE A 23 -17.43 33.82 -0.95
CA PHE A 23 -16.07 34.26 -0.68
C PHE A 23 -15.14 33.06 -0.38
N LEU A 24 -15.55 32.14 0.49
CA LEU A 24 -14.79 30.91 0.81
C LEU A 24 -14.55 30.05 -0.43
N LEU A 25 -15.57 29.87 -1.27
CA LEU A 25 -15.45 29.15 -2.55
C LEU A 25 -14.48 29.87 -3.49
N GLY A 26 -14.51 31.19 -3.55
CA GLY A 26 -13.57 31.98 -4.34
C GLY A 26 -12.12 31.80 -3.87
N VAL A 27 -11.88 31.88 -2.57
CA VAL A 27 -10.55 31.69 -1.97
C VAL A 27 -10.03 30.26 -2.21
N LEU A 28 -10.87 29.24 -2.03
CA LEU A 28 -10.52 27.84 -2.29
C LEU A 28 -10.18 27.62 -3.77
N SER A 29 -10.96 28.18 -4.68
CA SER A 29 -10.71 28.09 -6.13
C SER A 29 -9.40 28.77 -6.54
N MET A 30 -9.11 29.95 -5.99
CA MET A 30 -7.84 30.64 -6.24
C MET A 30 -6.64 29.87 -5.70
N ARG A 31 -6.76 29.26 -4.51
CA ARG A 31 -5.72 28.43 -3.94
C ARG A 31 -5.45 27.21 -4.81
N GLN A 32 -6.49 26.52 -5.24
CA GLN A 32 -6.39 25.30 -6.05
C GLN A 32 -5.79 25.60 -7.45
N THR A 33 -6.13 26.73 -8.06
CA THR A 33 -5.52 27.14 -9.33
C THR A 33 -4.04 27.51 -9.17
N SER A 34 -3.65 28.15 -8.07
CA SER A 34 -2.24 28.45 -7.77
C SER A 34 -1.43 27.19 -7.50
N GLU A 35 -1.96 26.24 -6.74
CA GLU A 35 -1.31 24.96 -6.47
C GLU A 35 -1.12 24.14 -7.75
N ASN A 36 -2.14 24.09 -8.62
CA ASN A 36 -2.05 23.41 -9.91
C ASN A 36 -1.03 24.08 -10.86
N ALA A 37 -0.95 25.39 -10.89
CA ALA A 37 0.03 26.10 -11.71
C ALA A 37 1.46 25.85 -11.22
N SER A 38 1.68 25.88 -9.92
CA SER A 38 2.97 25.58 -9.29
C SER A 38 3.40 24.13 -9.55
N HIS A 39 2.47 23.16 -9.38
CA HIS A 39 2.72 21.75 -9.69
C HIS A 39 3.12 21.56 -11.15
N ARG A 40 2.39 22.17 -12.09
CA ARG A 40 2.68 22.08 -13.52
C ARG A 40 4.06 22.62 -13.85
N GLN A 41 4.42 23.78 -13.32
CA GLN A 41 5.75 24.36 -13.51
C GLN A 41 6.85 23.46 -12.97
N THR A 42 6.68 22.90 -11.77
CA THR A 42 7.63 21.95 -11.16
C THR A 42 7.76 20.69 -12.01
N SER A 43 6.66 20.13 -12.50
CA SER A 43 6.65 18.93 -13.35
C SER A 43 7.39 19.20 -14.68
N GLU A 44 7.18 20.33 -15.32
CA GLU A 44 7.89 20.70 -16.55
C GLU A 44 9.41 20.89 -16.33
N GLN A 45 9.81 21.43 -15.18
CA GLN A 45 11.22 21.54 -14.81
C GLN A 45 11.86 20.17 -14.56
N LEU A 46 11.16 19.26 -13.87
CA LEU A 46 11.62 17.89 -13.67
C LEU A 46 11.80 17.15 -15.00
N VAL A 47 10.81 17.24 -15.90
CA VAL A 47 10.92 16.63 -17.24
C VAL A 47 12.18 17.10 -17.96
N LYS A 48 12.48 18.42 -17.93
CA LYS A 48 13.70 18.97 -18.54
C LYS A 48 14.97 18.44 -17.86
N LEU A 49 14.96 18.33 -16.54
CA LEU A 49 16.09 17.79 -15.76
C LEU A 49 16.37 16.33 -16.13
N PHE A 50 15.31 15.51 -16.18
CA PHE A 50 15.42 14.10 -16.54
C PHE A 50 15.84 13.90 -17.99
N ALA A 51 15.31 14.70 -18.91
CA ALA A 51 15.71 14.69 -20.32
C ALA A 51 17.19 15.07 -20.51
N ALA A 52 17.72 16.03 -19.74
CA ALA A 52 19.13 16.40 -19.77
C ALA A 52 20.06 15.23 -19.32
N ASP A 53 19.54 14.33 -18.49
CA ASP A 53 20.25 13.12 -18.06
C ASP A 53 19.92 11.88 -18.93
N GLY A 54 19.30 12.08 -20.09
CA GLY A 54 18.95 11.02 -21.04
C GLY A 54 17.81 10.12 -20.60
N MET A 55 16.94 10.60 -19.71
CA MET A 55 15.75 9.86 -19.24
C MET A 55 14.46 10.45 -19.82
N SER A 56 13.54 9.56 -20.19
CA SER A 56 12.18 9.93 -20.59
C SER A 56 11.25 9.95 -19.37
N LEU A 57 10.59 11.08 -19.15
CA LEU A 57 9.55 11.29 -18.14
C LEU A 57 8.49 12.20 -18.73
N LYS A 58 7.21 11.91 -18.55
CA LYS A 58 6.13 12.79 -18.97
C LYS A 58 5.58 13.57 -17.78
N ALA A 59 5.27 14.84 -18.00
CA ALA A 59 4.72 15.71 -16.94
C ALA A 59 3.37 15.21 -16.41
N GLU A 60 2.57 14.58 -17.25
CA GLU A 60 1.26 14.00 -16.90
C GLU A 60 1.36 12.78 -15.98
N ASP A 61 2.50 12.06 -15.98
CA ASP A 61 2.74 10.91 -15.15
C ASP A 61 3.14 11.29 -13.70
N ILE A 62 3.40 12.57 -13.43
CA ILE A 62 3.77 13.08 -12.10
C ILE A 62 2.51 13.41 -11.31
N PRO A 63 2.17 12.63 -10.24
CA PRO A 63 0.97 12.87 -9.46
C PRO A 63 1.00 14.22 -8.73
N SER A 64 -0.11 14.95 -8.77
CA SER A 64 -0.32 16.17 -7.98
C SER A 64 -0.83 15.91 -6.57
N LYS A 65 -1.26 14.66 -6.29
CA LYS A 65 -1.80 14.26 -4.99
C LYS A 65 -0.69 14.18 -3.95
N THR A 66 -1.02 14.46 -2.72
CA THR A 66 -0.14 14.21 -1.58
C THR A 66 0.00 12.70 -1.32
N ALA A 67 1.10 12.31 -0.69
CA ALA A 67 1.27 10.95 -0.21
C ALA A 67 0.17 10.60 0.81
N PRO A 68 -0.23 9.32 0.92
CA PRO A 68 -1.24 8.90 1.89
C PRO A 68 -0.73 9.09 3.33
N ALA A 69 -1.66 9.17 4.29
CA ALA A 69 -1.30 9.18 5.71
C ALA A 69 -0.67 7.84 6.11
N GLY A 70 0.34 7.87 6.96
CA GLY A 70 0.90 6.66 7.55
C GLY A 70 -0.12 5.96 8.44
N GLN A 71 0.07 4.66 8.68
CA GLN A 71 -0.81 3.86 9.52
C GLN A 71 -0.02 3.10 10.58
N SER A 72 -0.47 3.14 11.81
CA SER A 72 -0.01 2.23 12.86
C SER A 72 -0.95 1.04 12.91
N LEU A 73 -0.39 -0.17 12.86
CA LEU A 73 -1.12 -1.43 12.79
C LEU A 73 -0.94 -2.21 14.08
N ALA A 74 -2.06 -2.53 14.74
CA ALA A 74 -2.07 -3.46 15.86
C ALA A 74 -2.29 -4.89 15.35
N ARG A 75 -1.67 -5.88 16.00
CA ARG A 75 -1.86 -7.29 15.67
C ARG A 75 -3.34 -7.67 15.73
N ASP A 76 -3.82 -8.37 14.70
CA ASP A 76 -5.21 -8.82 14.57
C ASP A 76 -5.30 -10.34 14.69
N MET A 77 -5.60 -10.80 15.89
CA MET A 77 -5.70 -12.24 16.23
C MET A 77 -6.92 -12.92 15.58
N ASP A 78 -7.98 -12.17 15.31
CA ASP A 78 -9.16 -12.70 14.65
C ASP A 78 -8.86 -12.97 13.18
N ARG A 79 -8.16 -12.03 12.52
CA ARG A 79 -7.73 -12.21 11.14
C ARG A 79 -6.71 -13.35 10.98
N GLU A 80 -5.79 -13.54 11.96
CA GLU A 80 -4.89 -14.70 11.97
C GLU A 80 -5.68 -16.03 12.05
N ARG A 81 -6.72 -16.07 12.88
CA ARG A 81 -7.60 -17.24 12.99
C ARG A 81 -8.38 -17.51 11.71
N GLU A 82 -8.86 -16.47 11.02
CA GLU A 82 -9.55 -16.58 9.74
C GLU A 82 -8.61 -17.15 8.66
N VAL A 83 -7.37 -16.64 8.55
CA VAL A 83 -6.35 -17.18 7.65
C VAL A 83 -6.03 -18.63 7.99
N ALA A 84 -5.85 -18.96 9.27
CA ALA A 84 -5.63 -20.33 9.70
C ALA A 84 -6.82 -21.24 9.33
N ALA A 85 -8.06 -20.77 9.53
CA ALA A 85 -9.26 -21.52 9.20
C ALA A 85 -9.44 -21.74 7.70
N PHE A 86 -9.01 -20.80 6.87
CA PHE A 86 -9.05 -20.90 5.40
C PHE A 86 -8.25 -22.14 4.91
N PHE A 87 -7.06 -22.36 5.46
CA PHE A 87 -6.17 -23.45 5.02
C PHE A 87 -6.29 -24.73 5.85
N LEU A 88 -6.65 -24.65 7.14
CA LEU A 88 -6.65 -25.77 8.07
C LEU A 88 -8.06 -26.31 8.36
N GLY A 89 -9.08 -25.65 7.80
CA GLY A 89 -10.48 -25.99 8.05
C GLY A 89 -11.07 -25.30 9.28
N LYS A 90 -12.37 -25.52 9.50
CA LYS A 90 -13.13 -24.85 10.56
C LYS A 90 -12.57 -25.15 11.94
N ASN A 91 -12.50 -24.10 12.78
CA ASN A 91 -12.10 -24.20 14.20
C ASN A 91 -10.68 -24.77 14.42
N PRO A 92 -9.63 -24.18 13.84
CA PRO A 92 -8.26 -24.61 14.13
C PRO A 92 -7.94 -24.35 15.61
N VAL A 93 -7.22 -25.29 16.24
CA VAL A 93 -6.82 -25.20 17.64
C VAL A 93 -5.60 -24.31 17.77
N ARG A 94 -5.73 -23.23 18.56
CA ARG A 94 -4.64 -22.30 18.84
C ARG A 94 -3.83 -22.72 20.04
N ALA A 95 -2.50 -22.57 19.94
CA ALA A 95 -1.57 -22.69 21.05
C ALA A 95 -0.63 -21.49 21.08
N ASP A 96 -0.37 -20.95 22.26
CA ASP A 96 0.63 -19.91 22.50
C ASP A 96 1.99 -20.60 22.73
N GLN A 97 2.97 -20.27 21.89
CA GLN A 97 4.32 -20.84 21.97
C GLN A 97 5.28 -19.94 22.76
N GLY A 98 4.79 -18.80 23.28
CA GLY A 98 5.60 -17.76 23.89
C GLY A 98 6.28 -16.84 22.87
N GLY A 99 6.74 -15.68 23.31
CA GLY A 99 7.43 -14.71 22.46
C GLY A 99 6.57 -14.16 21.30
N ASP A 100 5.27 -14.01 21.53
CA ASP A 100 4.30 -13.56 20.53
C ASP A 100 4.18 -14.47 19.29
N LEU A 101 4.56 -15.73 19.42
CA LEU A 101 4.36 -16.78 18.42
C LEU A 101 3.11 -17.58 18.75
N TYR A 102 2.13 -17.57 17.85
CA TYR A 102 0.94 -18.41 17.94
C TYR A 102 0.94 -19.46 16.85
N SER A 103 0.63 -20.70 17.25
CA SER A 103 0.43 -21.80 16.31
C SER A 103 -1.04 -22.21 16.26
N TYR A 104 -1.48 -22.65 15.10
CA TYR A 104 -2.80 -23.20 14.84
C TYR A 104 -2.64 -24.57 14.20
N THR A 105 -3.44 -25.55 14.62
CA THR A 105 -3.47 -26.89 14.05
C THR A 105 -4.87 -27.25 13.58
N GLY A 106 -4.99 -27.84 12.40
CA GLY A 106 -6.25 -28.29 11.83
C GLY A 106 -6.59 -29.73 12.23
N ALA A 107 -7.87 -30.06 12.33
CA ALA A 107 -8.34 -31.41 12.63
C ALA A 107 -7.96 -32.44 11.55
N ALA A 108 -7.84 -32.02 10.30
CA ALA A 108 -7.41 -32.85 9.16
C ALA A 108 -5.89 -32.90 8.97
N GLY A 109 -5.13 -32.30 9.87
CA GLY A 109 -3.70 -32.07 9.75
C GLY A 109 -3.37 -30.66 9.27
N GLY A 110 -2.08 -30.38 9.05
CA GLY A 110 -1.57 -29.05 8.73
C GLY A 110 -1.36 -28.20 9.97
N ALA A 111 -0.53 -27.17 9.82
CA ALA A 111 -0.20 -26.23 10.89
C ALA A 111 0.05 -24.83 10.31
N ALA A 112 -0.32 -23.80 11.05
CA ALA A 112 0.00 -22.42 10.77
C ALA A 112 0.72 -21.78 11.94
N GLN A 113 1.67 -20.90 11.68
CA GLN A 113 2.39 -20.13 12.69
C GLN A 113 2.32 -18.65 12.33
N PHE A 114 2.01 -17.79 13.32
CA PHE A 114 1.93 -16.34 13.17
C PHE A 114 2.81 -15.67 14.21
N ARG A 115 3.57 -14.64 13.76
CA ARG A 115 4.48 -13.87 14.60
C ARG A 115 4.01 -12.43 14.77
N ALA A 116 4.46 -11.75 15.79
CA ALA A 116 4.07 -10.37 16.13
C ALA A 116 4.24 -9.37 14.98
N GLY A 117 5.28 -9.51 14.17
CA GLY A 117 5.54 -8.65 13.00
C GLY A 117 4.67 -8.95 11.77
N GLY A 118 3.61 -9.76 11.92
CA GLY A 118 2.69 -10.13 10.85
C GLY A 118 3.16 -11.27 9.96
N SER A 119 4.40 -11.75 10.09
CA SER A 119 4.87 -12.87 9.30
C SER A 119 4.19 -14.17 9.68
N PHE A 120 3.88 -14.99 8.70
CA PHE A 120 3.25 -16.29 8.92
C PHE A 120 3.79 -17.37 7.98
N ASP A 121 3.70 -18.61 8.46
CA ASP A 121 4.01 -19.81 7.70
C ASP A 121 2.90 -20.83 7.91
N ILE A 122 2.43 -21.45 6.83
CA ILE A 122 1.37 -22.46 6.85
C ILE A 122 1.83 -23.68 6.06
N ALA A 123 1.78 -24.84 6.69
CA ALA A 123 1.88 -26.14 6.03
C ALA A 123 0.46 -26.67 5.78
N CYS A 124 0.07 -26.78 4.52
CA CYS A 124 -1.26 -27.21 4.13
C CYS A 124 -1.36 -28.74 4.10
N ALA A 125 -2.52 -29.28 4.53
CA ALA A 125 -2.84 -30.72 4.41
C ALA A 125 -4.03 -30.95 3.46
N LEU A 126 -4.32 -29.99 2.56
CA LEU A 126 -5.47 -30.03 1.66
C LEU A 126 -5.16 -30.88 0.45
N SER A 127 -5.50 -32.18 0.51
CA SER A 127 -5.47 -33.07 -0.64
C SER A 127 -6.76 -32.95 -1.50
N GLY A 128 -6.60 -32.86 -2.82
CA GLY A 128 -7.72 -32.93 -3.77
C GLY A 128 -8.40 -31.62 -4.14
N SER A 129 -7.91 -30.46 -3.67
CA SER A 129 -8.36 -29.14 -4.12
C SER A 129 -7.48 -28.60 -5.25
N ASP A 130 -8.07 -27.81 -6.17
CA ASP A 130 -7.32 -27.02 -7.15
C ASP A 130 -6.51 -25.96 -6.43
N GLY A 131 -5.19 -26.19 -6.31
CA GLY A 131 -4.29 -25.28 -5.59
C GLY A 131 -4.24 -23.90 -6.20
N ALA A 132 -4.31 -23.78 -7.52
CA ALA A 132 -4.29 -22.49 -8.19
C ALA A 132 -5.57 -21.68 -7.92
N GLN A 133 -6.73 -22.34 -7.85
CA GLN A 133 -7.99 -21.67 -7.48
C GLN A 133 -7.96 -21.23 -6.02
N LEU A 134 -7.45 -22.08 -5.12
CA LEU A 134 -7.32 -21.75 -3.71
C LEU A 134 -6.41 -20.52 -3.46
N VAL A 135 -5.31 -20.42 -4.22
CA VAL A 135 -4.42 -19.24 -4.19
C VAL A 135 -5.16 -17.96 -4.62
N ARG A 136 -5.94 -18.02 -5.70
CA ARG A 136 -6.73 -16.85 -6.16
C ARG A 136 -7.79 -16.44 -5.14
N ASP A 137 -8.48 -17.41 -4.55
CA ASP A 137 -9.52 -17.16 -3.56
C ASP A 137 -8.94 -16.54 -2.30
N PHE A 138 -7.78 -17.03 -1.82
CA PHE A 138 -7.06 -16.45 -0.70
C PHE A 138 -6.64 -15.00 -0.98
N CYS A 139 -6.03 -14.74 -2.12
CA CYS A 139 -5.57 -13.39 -2.47
C CYS A 139 -6.74 -12.39 -2.50
N ARG A 140 -7.90 -12.79 -3.02
CA ARG A 140 -9.11 -11.98 -3.07
C ARG A 140 -9.70 -11.72 -1.69
N GLU A 141 -9.77 -12.74 -0.83
CA GLU A 141 -10.37 -12.65 0.49
C GLU A 141 -9.51 -11.85 1.46
N PHE A 142 -8.19 -12.02 1.41
CA PHE A 142 -7.26 -11.43 2.37
C PHE A 142 -6.50 -10.20 1.88
N SER A 143 -7.00 -9.53 0.84
CA SER A 143 -6.49 -8.23 0.36
C SER A 143 -5.06 -8.30 -0.19
N TYR A 144 -4.78 -9.29 -1.03
CA TYR A 144 -3.57 -9.34 -1.85
C TYR A 144 -3.87 -8.93 -3.30
N SER A 145 -2.82 -8.68 -4.06
CA SER A 145 -2.91 -8.50 -5.52
C SER A 145 -3.30 -9.81 -6.21
N ASP A 146 -3.60 -9.74 -7.50
CA ASP A 146 -3.71 -10.95 -8.30
C ASP A 146 -2.39 -11.72 -8.26
N PRO A 147 -2.41 -13.05 -8.00
CA PRO A 147 -1.20 -13.85 -7.89
C PRO A 147 -0.51 -14.05 -9.24
N VAL A 148 0.81 -13.96 -9.24
CA VAL A 148 1.67 -14.31 -10.37
C VAL A 148 2.17 -15.74 -10.17
N PHE A 149 1.89 -16.64 -11.12
CA PHE A 149 2.27 -18.03 -11.06
C PHE A 149 3.54 -18.28 -11.87
N ALA A 150 4.48 -19.02 -11.26
CA ALA A 150 5.68 -19.56 -11.89
C ALA A 150 5.69 -21.08 -11.69
N LEU A 151 4.95 -21.79 -12.55
CA LEU A 151 4.74 -23.24 -12.48
C LEU A 151 5.36 -23.93 -13.69
N ASP A 152 5.83 -25.16 -13.50
CA ASP A 152 6.26 -26.07 -14.55
C ASP A 152 5.05 -26.77 -15.21
N ASP A 153 5.32 -27.60 -16.23
CA ASP A 153 4.31 -28.37 -16.99
C ASP A 153 3.54 -29.38 -16.11
N ASN A 154 4.07 -29.76 -14.95
CA ASN A 154 3.43 -30.65 -14.00
C ASN A 154 2.59 -29.91 -12.95
N GLY A 155 2.54 -28.57 -13.01
CA GLY A 155 1.84 -27.73 -12.03
C GLY A 155 2.58 -27.60 -10.71
N SER A 156 3.90 -27.82 -10.69
CA SER A 156 4.75 -27.61 -9.52
C SER A 156 5.53 -26.30 -9.64
N GLY A 157 5.70 -25.59 -8.54
CA GLY A 157 6.39 -24.30 -8.51
C GLY A 157 5.84 -23.36 -7.45
N THR A 158 5.85 -22.07 -7.75
CA THR A 158 5.41 -21.04 -6.81
C THR A 158 4.39 -20.09 -7.42
N ALA A 159 3.59 -19.48 -6.56
CA ALA A 159 2.83 -18.29 -6.88
C ALA A 159 3.14 -17.22 -5.84
N ALA A 160 3.12 -15.96 -6.24
CA ALA A 160 3.38 -14.83 -5.34
C ALA A 160 2.36 -13.71 -5.55
N ALA A 161 2.01 -13.02 -4.47
CA ALA A 161 1.15 -11.85 -4.51
C ALA A 161 1.65 -10.80 -3.52
N VAL A 162 1.34 -9.53 -3.80
CA VAL A 162 1.72 -8.39 -2.96
C VAL A 162 0.55 -8.00 -2.06
N CYS A 163 0.82 -7.68 -0.80
CA CYS A 163 -0.20 -7.20 0.13
C CYS A 163 -0.79 -5.87 -0.34
N ARG A 164 -2.07 -5.67 -0.02
CA ARG A 164 -2.76 -4.40 -0.19
C ARG A 164 -3.29 -3.91 1.15
N TYR A 165 -3.21 -2.60 1.35
CA TYR A 165 -3.88 -1.92 2.43
C TYR A 165 -4.84 -0.89 1.83
N GLY A 166 -6.14 -1.14 1.95
CA GLY A 166 -7.14 -0.42 1.18
C GLY A 166 -6.95 -0.62 -0.33
N LYS A 167 -6.67 0.47 -1.05
CA LYS A 167 -6.45 0.44 -2.51
C LYS A 167 -4.97 0.46 -2.91
N LEU A 168 -4.07 0.62 -1.94
CA LEU A 168 -2.64 0.79 -2.18
C LEU A 168 -1.88 -0.51 -1.94
N THR A 169 -0.85 -0.75 -2.74
CA THR A 169 0.09 -1.85 -2.53
C THR A 169 1.05 -1.54 -1.40
N VAL A 170 1.54 -2.60 -0.73
CA VAL A 170 2.59 -2.49 0.30
C VAL A 170 3.84 -3.17 -0.26
N SER A 171 4.81 -2.39 -0.71
CA SER A 171 5.92 -2.80 -1.59
C SER A 171 6.74 -4.00 -1.09
N ASN A 172 6.99 -4.06 0.21
CA ASN A 172 7.82 -5.10 0.85
C ASN A 172 6.98 -6.13 1.64
N CYS A 173 5.70 -6.24 1.33
CA CYS A 173 4.78 -7.15 1.98
C CYS A 173 4.21 -8.12 0.94
N THR A 174 4.66 -9.37 0.96
CA THR A 174 4.32 -10.38 -0.02
C THR A 174 3.83 -11.66 0.63
N VAL A 175 3.13 -12.47 -0.13
CA VAL A 175 2.80 -13.86 0.19
C VAL A 175 3.28 -14.76 -0.93
N THR A 176 3.87 -15.88 -0.57
CA THR A 176 4.36 -16.91 -1.49
C THR A 176 3.65 -18.22 -1.21
N PHE A 177 3.20 -18.85 -2.25
CA PHE A 177 2.52 -20.16 -2.24
C PHE A 177 3.41 -21.18 -2.93
N THR A 178 3.59 -22.34 -2.34
CA THR A 178 4.32 -23.46 -2.94
C THR A 178 3.33 -24.53 -3.38
N LEU A 179 3.35 -24.87 -4.66
CA LEU A 179 2.49 -25.90 -5.25
C LEU A 179 3.34 -27.09 -5.69
N ASP A 180 2.80 -28.28 -5.50
CA ASP A 180 3.34 -29.53 -6.07
C ASP A 180 2.23 -30.28 -6.81
N ARG A 181 2.41 -30.48 -8.09
CA ARG A 181 1.44 -31.14 -8.99
C ARG A 181 0.02 -30.58 -8.85
N GLY A 182 -0.09 -29.25 -8.84
CA GLY A 182 -1.35 -28.53 -8.71
C GLY A 182 -1.93 -28.49 -7.29
N THR A 183 -1.29 -29.13 -6.31
CA THR A 183 -1.72 -29.13 -4.91
C THR A 183 -0.95 -28.08 -4.12
N LEU A 184 -1.65 -27.29 -3.30
CA LEU A 184 -1.02 -26.31 -2.42
C LEU A 184 -0.39 -26.99 -1.21
N MET A 185 0.93 -26.87 -1.05
CA MET A 185 1.73 -27.50 -0.01
C MET A 185 2.04 -26.55 1.15
N ALA A 186 2.41 -25.32 0.84
CA ALA A 186 2.81 -24.34 1.84
C ALA A 186 2.47 -22.91 1.42
N VAL A 187 2.26 -22.07 2.42
CA VAL A 187 2.08 -20.63 2.24
C VAL A 187 2.96 -19.91 3.25
N SER A 188 3.70 -18.92 2.82
CA SER A 188 4.48 -18.05 3.71
C SER A 188 4.37 -16.59 3.28
N GLY A 189 4.39 -15.69 4.23
CA GLY A 189 4.28 -14.27 3.89
C GLY A 189 4.03 -13.37 5.08
N THR A 190 3.42 -12.22 4.78
CA THR A 190 3.04 -11.24 5.79
C THR A 190 1.53 -10.98 5.71
N LEU A 191 0.86 -11.04 6.84
CA LEU A 191 -0.55 -10.71 7.01
C LEU A 191 -0.68 -9.33 7.63
N LEU A 192 -1.42 -8.45 6.97
CA LEU A 192 -1.73 -7.12 7.49
C LEU A 192 -3.10 -7.12 8.17
N PRO A 193 -3.25 -6.41 9.31
CA PRO A 193 -4.55 -6.09 9.89
C PRO A 193 -5.41 -5.30 8.89
N GLU A 194 -6.72 -5.44 8.98
CA GLU A 194 -7.64 -4.70 8.10
C GLU A 194 -7.68 -3.20 8.42
N LYS A 195 -7.47 -2.85 9.68
CA LYS A 195 -7.61 -1.49 10.16
C LYS A 195 -6.35 -1.07 10.90
N GLY A 196 -5.95 0.18 10.64
CA GLY A 196 -4.92 0.87 11.37
C GLY A 196 -5.45 2.17 11.97
N THR A 197 -4.60 2.84 12.70
CA THR A 197 -4.80 4.21 13.18
C THR A 197 -3.83 5.14 12.47
N ASP A 198 -4.27 6.34 12.15
CA ASP A 198 -3.41 7.32 11.48
C ASP A 198 -2.14 7.57 12.29
N LEU A 199 -1.01 7.47 11.60
CA LEU A 199 0.31 7.73 12.16
C LEU A 199 0.76 9.12 11.73
N SER A 200 1.01 9.99 12.71
CA SER A 200 1.58 11.31 12.47
C SER A 200 3.09 11.23 12.46
N PHE A 201 3.72 11.93 11.53
CA PHE A 201 5.16 12.10 11.43
C PHE A 201 5.55 13.54 11.79
N ASP A 202 6.75 13.72 12.33
CA ASP A 202 7.28 15.06 12.65
C ASP A 202 7.57 15.89 11.37
N GLN A 203 7.70 15.20 10.23
CA GLN A 203 7.96 15.81 8.93
C GLN A 203 6.80 15.57 7.98
N GLU A 204 6.53 16.54 7.11
CA GLU A 204 5.57 16.38 6.04
C GLU A 204 6.08 15.36 5.01
N PRO A 205 5.25 14.37 4.60
CA PRO A 205 5.65 13.38 3.61
C PRO A 205 6.07 14.00 2.28
N LEU A 206 7.12 13.46 1.67
CA LEU A 206 7.64 13.92 0.38
C LEU A 206 6.56 13.89 -0.71
N SER A 207 6.48 14.96 -1.48
CA SER A 207 5.69 14.98 -2.71
C SER A 207 6.32 14.09 -3.80
N ALA A 208 5.54 13.73 -4.83
CA ALA A 208 6.06 12.96 -5.97
C ALA A 208 7.27 13.65 -6.65
N ALA A 209 7.25 14.98 -6.74
CA ALA A 209 8.35 15.77 -7.29
C ALA A 209 9.63 15.66 -6.43
N ALA A 210 9.50 15.70 -5.11
CA ALA A 210 10.62 15.53 -4.20
C ALA A 210 11.15 14.07 -4.23
N ALA A 211 10.27 13.08 -4.32
CA ALA A 211 10.64 11.68 -4.48
C ALA A 211 11.40 11.42 -5.79
N LEU A 212 10.96 12.01 -6.89
CA LEU A 212 11.69 11.96 -8.17
C LEU A 212 13.10 12.57 -8.06
N THR A 213 13.25 13.64 -7.30
CA THR A 213 14.56 14.24 -7.05
C THR A 213 15.47 13.30 -6.24
N ALA A 214 14.92 12.63 -5.22
CA ALA A 214 15.65 11.62 -4.45
C ALA A 214 16.04 10.41 -5.32
N PHE A 215 15.12 9.93 -6.16
CA PHE A 215 15.38 8.87 -7.14
C PHE A 215 16.51 9.27 -8.12
N GLN A 216 16.47 10.47 -8.68
CA GLN A 216 17.50 10.96 -9.61
C GLN A 216 18.89 11.04 -8.94
N LYS A 217 18.92 11.48 -7.68
CA LYS A 217 20.16 11.48 -6.90
C LYS A 217 20.73 10.07 -6.75
N MET A 218 19.92 9.12 -6.29
CA MET A 218 20.29 7.71 -6.13
C MET A 218 20.75 7.11 -7.47
N ARG A 219 20.03 7.37 -8.57
CA ARG A 219 20.40 6.88 -9.91
C ARG A 219 21.81 7.33 -10.31
N ARG A 220 22.12 8.62 -10.11
CA ARG A 220 23.45 9.17 -10.42
C ARG A 220 24.54 8.57 -9.52
N GLU A 221 24.28 8.44 -8.22
CA GLU A 221 25.24 7.89 -7.26
C GLU A 221 25.54 6.41 -7.51
N ARG A 222 24.52 5.63 -7.88
CA ARG A 222 24.67 4.18 -8.17
C ARG A 222 24.93 3.88 -9.64
N GLN A 223 24.96 4.87 -10.50
CA GLN A 223 25.12 4.72 -11.97
C GLN A 223 24.09 3.73 -12.54
N ALA A 224 22.85 3.77 -12.03
CA ALA A 224 21.79 2.87 -12.48
C ALA A 224 21.38 3.21 -13.92
N ALA A 225 21.37 2.18 -14.77
CA ALA A 225 21.07 2.30 -16.21
C ALA A 225 19.56 2.36 -16.48
N VAL A 226 18.90 3.38 -15.97
CA VAL A 226 17.47 3.64 -16.19
C VAL A 226 17.32 4.68 -17.30
N SER A 227 16.48 4.39 -18.31
CA SER A 227 16.27 5.28 -19.46
C SER A 227 14.85 5.87 -19.53
N SER A 228 13.87 5.27 -18.86
CA SER A 228 12.50 5.80 -18.86
C SER A 228 11.76 5.50 -17.55
N ILE A 229 10.88 6.44 -17.18
CA ILE A 229 9.88 6.26 -16.13
C ILE A 229 8.52 6.13 -16.81
N THR A 230 7.80 5.07 -16.51
CA THR A 230 6.51 4.75 -17.14
C THR A 230 5.31 5.01 -16.24
N GLU A 231 5.49 4.94 -14.91
CA GLU A 231 4.41 5.18 -13.96
C GLU A 231 4.99 5.68 -12.63
N ILE A 232 4.24 6.56 -11.96
CA ILE A 232 4.52 7.02 -10.61
C ILE A 232 3.22 6.91 -9.82
N SER A 233 3.23 6.08 -8.78
CA SER A 233 2.05 5.83 -7.95
C SER A 233 2.39 5.84 -6.46
N SER A 234 1.40 6.16 -5.63
CA SER A 234 1.56 6.07 -4.18
C SER A 234 1.40 4.63 -3.71
N CYS A 235 2.22 4.22 -2.76
CA CYS A 235 2.18 2.92 -2.12
C CYS A 235 2.52 3.06 -0.63
N TYR A 236 2.60 1.94 0.06
CA TYR A 236 3.13 1.85 1.41
C TYR A 236 4.38 0.98 1.46
N GLU A 237 5.21 1.24 2.45
CA GLU A 237 6.30 0.38 2.91
C GLU A 237 5.97 -0.09 4.32
N LEU A 238 6.00 -1.40 4.57
CA LEU A 238 5.81 -1.96 5.89
C LEU A 238 7.10 -1.81 6.70
N GLN A 239 7.00 -1.16 7.84
CA GLN A 239 8.03 -1.15 8.87
C GLN A 239 7.56 -1.99 10.04
N SER A 240 8.28 -3.05 10.34
CA SER A 240 7.96 -3.98 11.40
C SER A 240 9.05 -3.95 12.47
N ALA A 241 8.64 -3.77 13.72
CA ALA A 241 9.46 -3.93 14.91
C ALA A 241 8.95 -5.10 15.74
N ALA A 242 9.65 -5.47 16.81
CA ALA A 242 9.33 -6.66 17.60
C ALA A 242 7.86 -6.75 18.08
N SER A 243 7.20 -5.62 18.30
CA SER A 243 5.82 -5.56 18.82
C SER A 243 4.91 -4.57 18.10
N SER A 244 5.37 -3.95 17.01
CA SER A 244 4.60 -2.95 16.29
C SER A 244 4.83 -3.06 14.79
N MET A 245 3.79 -2.79 14.02
CA MET A 245 3.82 -2.66 12.58
C MET A 245 3.33 -1.27 12.20
N SER A 246 3.96 -0.66 11.21
CA SER A 246 3.50 0.59 10.65
C SER A 246 3.64 0.60 9.13
N LEU A 247 2.69 1.24 8.47
CA LEU A 247 2.74 1.51 7.04
C LEU A 247 3.23 2.96 6.86
N VAL A 248 4.40 3.09 6.27
CA VAL A 248 4.97 4.37 5.93
C VAL A 248 4.64 4.68 4.47
N PRO A 249 4.14 5.89 4.15
CA PRO A 249 3.87 6.25 2.77
C PRO A 249 5.14 6.22 1.93
N ALA A 250 5.03 5.76 0.70
CA ALA A 250 6.11 5.70 -0.26
C ALA A 250 5.59 6.01 -1.68
N TRP A 251 6.50 6.38 -2.57
CA TRP A 251 6.25 6.50 -4.00
C TRP A 251 6.87 5.33 -4.73
N CYS A 252 6.06 4.63 -5.50
CA CYS A 252 6.51 3.61 -6.46
C CYS A 252 6.80 4.31 -7.79
N ILE A 253 8.02 4.14 -8.31
CA ILE A 253 8.48 4.65 -9.58
C ILE A 253 8.79 3.45 -10.47
N VAL A 254 7.93 3.19 -11.45
CA VAL A 254 8.09 2.11 -12.42
C VAL A 254 8.95 2.60 -13.57
N THR A 255 10.01 1.84 -13.87
CA THR A 255 10.98 2.16 -14.91
C THR A 255 11.13 1.02 -15.90
N ASP A 256 11.90 1.24 -16.97
CA ASP A 256 12.28 0.21 -17.94
C ASP A 256 13.17 -0.91 -17.36
N THR A 257 13.77 -0.70 -16.20
CA THR A 257 14.65 -1.69 -15.54
C THR A 257 14.07 -2.31 -14.27
N GLY A 258 12.91 -1.85 -13.80
CA GLY A 258 12.24 -2.35 -12.61
C GLY A 258 11.57 -1.25 -11.81
N GLU A 259 11.14 -1.61 -10.61
CA GLU A 259 10.43 -0.74 -9.70
C GLU A 259 11.35 -0.20 -8.61
N TYR A 260 11.23 1.10 -8.34
CA TYR A 260 11.92 1.79 -7.26
C TYR A 260 10.91 2.38 -6.29
N TYR A 261 11.22 2.28 -5.02
CA TYR A 261 10.36 2.77 -3.95
C TYR A 261 11.07 3.86 -3.18
N VAL A 262 10.44 5.02 -3.07
CA VAL A 262 10.97 6.17 -2.33
C VAL A 262 10.14 6.37 -1.06
N ASN A 263 10.74 6.09 0.08
CA ASN A 263 10.11 6.32 1.38
C ASN A 263 9.83 7.81 1.57
N CYS A 264 8.58 8.18 1.80
CA CYS A 264 8.17 9.59 1.86
C CYS A 264 8.68 10.33 3.11
N ILE A 265 9.14 9.62 4.13
CA ILE A 265 9.62 10.24 5.38
C ILE A 265 11.14 10.36 5.38
N SER A 266 11.85 9.29 5.05
CA SER A 266 13.31 9.27 5.07
C SER A 266 13.96 9.72 3.75
N GLY A 267 13.22 9.69 2.63
CA GLY A 267 13.77 9.88 1.30
C GLY A 267 14.65 8.74 0.80
N ALA A 268 14.72 7.62 1.54
CA ALA A 268 15.47 6.44 1.14
C ALA A 268 14.86 5.80 -0.11
N VAL A 269 15.72 5.37 -1.03
CA VAL A 269 15.30 4.71 -2.28
C VAL A 269 15.73 3.25 -2.24
N THR A 270 14.77 2.35 -2.42
CA THR A 270 14.97 0.90 -2.52
C THR A 270 14.49 0.40 -3.88
N SER A 271 14.94 -0.77 -4.31
CA SER A 271 14.47 -1.47 -5.51
C SER A 271 14.20 -2.92 -5.15
N ASN A 272 13.19 -3.49 -5.76
CA ASN A 272 12.94 -4.93 -5.71
C ASN A 272 13.74 -5.65 -6.80
#